data_b70c3775cfe3fe8ddf57413b2d4bbc2a
#
_entry.id   b70c3775cfe3fe8ddf57413b2d4bbc2a
#
_cell.length_a   1.000
_cell.length_b   1.000
_cell.length_c   1.000
_cell.angle_alpha   90.00
_cell.angle_beta   90.00
_cell.angle_gamma   90.00
#
_symmetry.space_group_name_H-M   'P 1'
#
loop_
_entity.id
_entity.type
_entity.pdbx_description
1 polymer ?
#
loop_
_entity_poly.entity_id
_entity_poly.type
_entity_poly.pdbx_seq_one_letter_code
_entity_poly.pdbx_strand_id
1 'polypeptide(L)'
;MTTSLLKDAFAHHIWATDRLFEVCAALPREQLLVETPGTYGPIIATLGHLVASDSWYLTFHRDGPAPTIDESTSLAEMRSVMQDNGVAWMELLAGEVDPEKDIAERGEGWEFHAPLGFRLAQVIHHGTDHRSQVCTALTSLGLKPPEIDVWAYGEATGRTRETQEPPA
;
A
#
# COMPACT_ATOMS: atom_id res chain seq x y z
N MET A 1 -0.84 16.27 21.02
CA MET A 1 0.05 15.63 20.03
C MET A 1 -0.54 15.90 18.66
N THR A 2 0.16 16.59 17.78
CA THR A 2 -0.30 16.86 16.42
C THR A 2 -0.22 15.54 15.65
N THR A 3 -1.37 15.00 15.24
CA THR A 3 -1.38 13.81 14.37
C THR A 3 -0.72 14.20 13.06
N SER A 4 0.35 13.51 12.67
CA SER A 4 1.01 13.77 11.39
C SER A 4 0.02 13.49 10.25
N LEU A 5 -0.05 14.39 9.26
CA LEU A 5 -0.84 14.17 8.02
C LEU A 5 -0.47 12.85 7.34
N LEU A 6 0.79 12.44 7.43
CA LEU A 6 1.28 11.17 6.88
C LEU A 6 0.70 9.95 7.60
N LYS A 7 0.36 10.03 8.90
CA LYS A 7 -0.21 8.88 9.62
C LYS A 7 -1.54 8.42 9.03
N ASP A 8 -2.44 9.33 8.73
CA ASP A 8 -3.72 8.96 8.11
C ASP A 8 -3.51 8.44 6.69
N ALA A 9 -2.58 9.02 5.92
CA ALA A 9 -2.28 8.56 4.57
C ALA A 9 -1.72 7.13 4.55
N PHE A 10 -0.77 6.82 5.46
CA PHE A 10 -0.21 5.46 5.56
C PHE A 10 -1.19 4.46 6.18
N ALA A 11 -1.96 4.86 7.18
CA ALA A 11 -2.99 3.99 7.75
C ALA A 11 -4.07 3.64 6.72
N HIS A 12 -4.50 4.61 5.88
CA HIS A 12 -5.36 4.34 4.73
C HIS A 12 -4.68 3.41 3.72
N HIS A 13 -3.41 3.66 3.36
CA HIS A 13 -2.65 2.81 2.43
C HIS A 13 -2.63 1.34 2.85
N ILE A 14 -2.35 1.08 4.13
CA ILE A 14 -2.32 -0.27 4.72
C ILE A 14 -3.73 -0.89 4.70
N TRP A 15 -4.72 -0.17 5.20
CA TRP A 15 -6.11 -0.63 5.26
C TRP A 15 -6.67 -0.94 3.88
N ALA A 16 -6.49 -0.05 2.92
CA ALA A 16 -6.99 -0.21 1.56
C ALA A 16 -6.36 -1.41 0.84
N THR A 17 -5.06 -1.65 1.07
CA THR A 17 -4.35 -2.80 0.50
C THR A 17 -4.82 -4.10 1.15
N ASP A 18 -5.03 -4.13 2.47
CA ASP A 18 -5.56 -5.29 3.18
C ASP A 18 -6.97 -5.66 2.70
N ARG A 19 -7.84 -4.66 2.45
CA ARG A 19 -9.18 -4.87 1.87
C ARG A 19 -9.14 -5.53 0.49
N LEU A 20 -8.16 -5.18 -0.35
CA LEU A 20 -7.98 -5.85 -1.64
C LEU A 20 -7.52 -7.31 -1.47
N PHE A 21 -6.61 -7.58 -0.54
CA PHE A 21 -6.23 -8.96 -0.23
C PHE A 21 -7.42 -9.81 0.23
N GLU A 22 -8.31 -9.25 1.07
CA GLU A 22 -9.54 -9.95 1.50
C GLU A 22 -10.42 -10.37 0.32
N VAL A 23 -10.68 -9.44 -0.59
CA VAL A 23 -11.51 -9.72 -1.78
C VAL A 23 -10.81 -10.73 -2.70
N CYS A 24 -9.52 -10.54 -2.97
CA CYS A 24 -8.76 -11.39 -3.86
C CYS A 24 -8.58 -12.82 -3.30
N ALA A 25 -8.53 -13.00 -1.98
CA ALA A 25 -8.42 -14.33 -1.35
C ALA A 25 -9.64 -15.22 -1.61
N ALA A 26 -10.81 -14.64 -1.93
CA ALA A 26 -12.02 -15.38 -2.27
C ALA A 26 -12.10 -15.80 -3.76
N LEU A 27 -11.14 -15.34 -4.59
CA LEU A 27 -11.16 -15.60 -6.03
C LEU A 27 -10.44 -16.90 -6.37
N PRO A 28 -10.92 -17.65 -7.39
CA PRO A 28 -10.16 -18.76 -7.92
C PRO A 28 -8.86 -18.29 -8.57
N ARG A 29 -7.83 -19.12 -8.50
CA ARG A 29 -6.47 -18.76 -8.98
C ARG A 29 -6.47 -18.31 -10.44
N GLU A 30 -7.32 -18.90 -11.26
CA GLU A 30 -7.44 -18.58 -12.69
C GLU A 30 -7.83 -17.10 -12.90
N GLN A 31 -8.70 -16.55 -12.05
CA GLN A 31 -9.08 -15.14 -12.12
C GLN A 31 -7.95 -14.20 -11.67
N LEU A 32 -7.14 -14.63 -10.69
CA LEU A 32 -6.00 -13.86 -10.22
C LEU A 32 -4.88 -13.75 -11.26
N LEU A 33 -4.86 -14.64 -12.26
CA LEU A 33 -3.86 -14.72 -13.33
C LEU A 33 -4.31 -14.07 -14.65
N VAL A 34 -5.53 -13.52 -14.71
CA VAL A 34 -6.03 -12.87 -15.94
C VAL A 34 -5.31 -11.56 -16.19
N GLU A 35 -4.74 -11.44 -17.39
CA GLU A 35 -4.16 -10.18 -17.88
C GLU A 35 -5.27 -9.16 -18.16
N THR A 36 -5.08 -7.93 -17.69
CA THR A 36 -6.01 -6.83 -17.92
C THR A 36 -5.28 -5.68 -18.60
N PRO A 37 -5.74 -5.19 -19.75
CA PRO A 37 -5.11 -4.04 -20.42
C PRO A 37 -5.07 -2.79 -19.53
N GLY A 38 -3.91 -2.13 -19.50
CA GLY A 38 -3.71 -0.89 -18.72
C GLY A 38 -3.38 -1.12 -17.24
N THR A 39 -3.16 -2.36 -16.82
CA THR A 39 -2.64 -2.69 -15.49
C THR A 39 -1.16 -3.11 -15.57
N TYR A 40 -0.49 -3.14 -14.41
CA TYR A 40 0.90 -3.62 -14.30
C TYR A 40 1.04 -5.09 -14.77
N GLY A 41 0.01 -5.90 -14.49
CA GLY A 41 -0.05 -7.32 -14.81
C GLY A 41 -1.29 -7.94 -14.19
N PRO A 42 -1.36 -9.28 -14.11
CA PRO A 42 -2.40 -9.97 -13.38
C PRO A 42 -2.54 -9.48 -11.93
N ILE A 43 -3.72 -9.66 -11.32
CA ILE A 43 -3.99 -9.22 -9.95
C ILE A 43 -2.90 -9.70 -8.99
N ILE A 44 -2.52 -10.97 -9.07
CA ILE A 44 -1.51 -11.54 -8.16
C ILE A 44 -0.14 -10.89 -8.34
N ALA A 45 0.27 -10.62 -9.58
CA ALA A 45 1.54 -9.97 -9.87
C ALA A 45 1.54 -8.50 -9.42
N THR A 46 0.42 -7.79 -9.62
CA THR A 46 0.26 -6.40 -9.18
C THR A 46 0.32 -6.28 -7.65
N LEU A 47 -0.35 -7.16 -6.93
CA LEU A 47 -0.27 -7.21 -5.46
C LEU A 47 1.12 -7.59 -4.97
N GLY A 48 1.76 -8.57 -5.59
CA GLY A 48 3.14 -8.96 -5.27
C GLY A 48 4.13 -7.82 -5.46
N HIS A 49 4.02 -7.10 -6.59
CA HIS A 49 4.84 -5.92 -6.87
C HIS A 49 4.64 -4.81 -5.83
N LEU A 50 3.39 -4.54 -5.44
CA LEU A 50 3.07 -3.55 -4.42
C LEU A 50 3.73 -3.89 -3.08
N VAL A 51 3.59 -5.14 -2.61
CA VAL A 51 4.18 -5.62 -1.35
C VAL A 51 5.71 -5.58 -1.39
N ALA A 52 6.31 -6.05 -2.50
CA ALA A 52 7.76 -6.03 -2.68
C ALA A 52 8.32 -4.62 -2.64
N SER A 53 7.64 -3.68 -3.32
CA SER A 53 8.03 -2.26 -3.34
C SER A 53 7.94 -1.61 -1.96
N ASP A 54 6.86 -1.84 -1.22
CA ASP A 54 6.71 -1.35 0.16
C ASP A 54 7.84 -1.87 1.05
N SER A 55 8.11 -3.18 0.98
CA SER A 55 9.20 -3.81 1.74
C SER A 55 10.56 -3.23 1.39
N TRP A 56 10.80 -2.96 0.09
CA TRP A 56 12.04 -2.36 -0.38
C TRP A 56 12.23 -0.94 0.14
N TYR A 57 11.19 -0.09 0.09
CA TYR A 57 11.26 1.26 0.65
C TYR A 57 11.56 1.26 2.17
N LEU A 58 11.09 0.26 2.91
CA LEU A 58 11.38 0.12 4.32
C LEU A 58 12.85 -0.22 4.60
N THR A 59 13.61 -0.81 3.67
CA THR A 59 15.03 -1.11 3.86
C THR A 59 15.90 0.14 4.04
N PHE A 60 15.40 1.32 3.65
CA PHE A 60 16.09 2.59 3.93
C PHE A 60 15.95 3.07 5.38
N HIS A 61 15.12 2.40 6.17
CA HIS A 61 14.75 2.81 7.53
C HIS A 61 14.94 1.71 8.58
N ARG A 62 15.13 0.49 8.15
CA ARG A 62 15.38 -0.65 9.03
C ARG A 62 16.52 -1.49 8.50
N ASP A 63 17.20 -2.20 9.41
CA ASP A 63 18.24 -3.15 9.04
C ASP A 63 17.65 -4.41 8.39
N GLY A 64 18.42 -4.98 7.48
CA GLY A 64 18.10 -6.23 6.82
C GLY A 64 17.53 -6.07 5.39
N PRO A 65 17.56 -7.16 4.62
CA PRO A 65 17.02 -7.16 3.26
C PRO A 65 15.48 -7.15 3.26
N ALA A 66 14.90 -6.66 2.16
CA ALA A 66 13.47 -6.87 1.91
C ALA A 66 13.17 -8.38 1.75
N PRO A 67 11.99 -8.85 2.19
CA PRO A 67 11.56 -10.21 1.89
C PRO A 67 11.43 -10.41 0.38
N THR A 68 11.77 -11.62 -0.08
CA THR A 68 11.58 -11.99 -1.49
C THR A 68 10.10 -12.28 -1.73
N ILE A 69 9.52 -11.60 -2.70
CA ILE A 69 8.17 -11.86 -3.22
C ILE A 69 8.34 -12.30 -4.67
N ASP A 70 7.95 -13.51 -4.97
CA ASP A 70 8.07 -14.12 -6.29
C ASP A 70 6.79 -14.89 -6.67
N GLU A 71 6.82 -15.58 -7.82
CA GLU A 71 5.67 -16.31 -8.35
C GLU A 71 5.18 -17.47 -7.46
N SER A 72 6.02 -17.94 -6.54
CA SER A 72 5.69 -19.00 -5.57
C SER A 72 5.00 -18.46 -4.32
N THR A 73 5.12 -17.15 -4.06
CA THR A 73 4.56 -16.49 -2.87
C THR A 73 3.03 -16.46 -2.96
N SER A 74 2.35 -17.04 -1.99
CA SER A 74 0.89 -17.04 -1.93
C SER A 74 0.31 -15.67 -1.54
N LEU A 75 -0.96 -15.43 -1.87
CA LEU A 75 -1.68 -14.22 -1.41
C LEU A 75 -1.67 -14.06 0.11
N ALA A 76 -1.75 -15.17 0.86
CA ALA A 76 -1.73 -15.13 2.32
C ALA A 76 -0.37 -14.69 2.86
N GLU A 77 0.73 -15.17 2.26
CA GLU A 77 2.08 -14.74 2.60
C GLU A 77 2.32 -13.28 2.23
N MET A 78 1.91 -12.85 1.03
CA MET A 78 1.98 -11.44 0.62
C MET A 78 1.21 -10.54 1.58
N ARG A 79 -0.01 -10.93 1.99
CA ARG A 79 -0.82 -10.20 2.96
C ARG A 79 -0.11 -10.08 4.31
N SER A 80 0.48 -11.17 4.80
CA SER A 80 1.25 -11.16 6.06
C SER A 80 2.42 -10.19 5.99
N VAL A 81 3.20 -10.23 4.90
CA VAL A 81 4.31 -9.28 4.68
C VAL A 81 3.80 -7.84 4.63
N MET A 82 2.66 -7.58 3.98
CA MET A 82 2.08 -6.23 3.92
C MET A 82 1.63 -5.74 5.30
N GLN A 83 1.10 -6.62 6.14
CA GLN A 83 0.74 -6.29 7.52
C GLN A 83 1.97 -5.94 8.36
N ASP A 84 3.06 -6.69 8.23
CA ASP A 84 4.34 -6.40 8.89
C ASP A 84 4.94 -5.08 8.38
N ASN A 85 4.87 -4.81 7.09
CA ASN A 85 5.25 -3.51 6.52
C ASN A 85 4.41 -2.37 7.11
N GLY A 86 3.11 -2.62 7.29
CA GLY A 86 2.20 -1.66 7.91
C GLY A 86 2.61 -1.27 9.33
N VAL A 87 2.99 -2.25 10.15
CA VAL A 87 3.52 -2.00 11.50
C VAL A 87 4.79 -1.15 11.42
N ALA A 88 5.73 -1.50 10.53
CA ALA A 88 6.99 -0.78 10.38
C ALA A 88 6.78 0.68 9.90
N TRP A 89 5.86 0.93 8.97
CA TRP A 89 5.49 2.29 8.57
C TRP A 89 4.93 3.11 9.73
N MET A 90 4.03 2.53 10.53
CA MET A 90 3.44 3.24 11.65
C MET A 90 4.46 3.50 12.77
N GLU A 91 5.43 2.61 12.99
CA GLU A 91 6.54 2.81 13.92
C GLU A 91 7.46 3.95 13.45
N LEU A 92 7.85 3.96 12.17
CA LEU A 92 8.63 5.05 11.59
C LEU A 92 7.94 6.41 11.79
N LEU A 93 6.65 6.49 11.48
CA LEU A 93 5.87 7.72 11.58
C LEU A 93 5.48 8.11 13.02
N ALA A 94 5.69 7.23 13.99
CA ALA A 94 5.53 7.56 15.41
C ALA A 94 6.72 8.34 15.97
N GLY A 95 7.90 8.20 15.35
CA GLY A 95 9.12 8.93 15.69
C GLY A 95 9.16 10.35 15.12
N GLU A 96 10.29 11.00 15.31
CA GLU A 96 10.62 12.26 14.64
C GLU A 96 11.10 11.93 13.22
N VAL A 97 10.38 12.43 12.22
CA VAL A 97 10.70 12.24 10.80
C VAL A 97 11.15 13.58 10.23
N ASP A 98 12.41 13.65 9.81
CA ASP A 98 12.91 14.76 9.01
C ASP A 98 12.63 14.48 7.53
N PRO A 99 11.69 15.20 6.90
CA PRO A 99 11.34 14.96 5.50
C PRO A 99 12.45 15.31 4.52
N GLU A 100 13.38 16.18 4.90
CA GLU A 100 14.52 16.60 4.07
C GLU A 100 15.75 15.73 4.27
N LYS A 101 15.70 14.73 5.16
CA LYS A 101 16.79 13.78 5.33
C LYS A 101 17.10 13.11 4.00
N ASP A 102 18.34 13.29 3.52
CA ASP A 102 18.81 12.66 2.30
C ASP A 102 18.97 11.14 2.49
N ILE A 103 18.36 10.36 1.59
CA ILE A 103 18.44 8.91 1.54
C ILE A 103 19.15 8.51 0.25
N ALA A 104 20.34 7.93 0.39
CA ALA A 104 21.12 7.43 -0.73
C ALA A 104 20.81 5.96 -1.00
N GLU A 105 20.45 5.67 -2.24
CA GLU A 105 20.38 4.33 -2.81
C GLU A 105 21.65 4.09 -3.61
N ARG A 106 22.26 2.91 -3.44
CA ARG A 106 23.55 2.57 -4.06
C ARG A 106 23.47 1.29 -4.85
N GLY A 107 24.02 1.31 -6.05
CA GLY A 107 24.24 0.15 -6.90
C GLY A 107 25.66 0.16 -7.44
N GLU A 108 25.98 -0.84 -8.26
CA GLU A 108 27.30 -0.93 -8.88
C GLU A 108 27.53 0.26 -9.84
N GLY A 109 28.41 1.17 -9.45
CA GLY A 109 28.79 2.33 -10.25
C GLY A 109 27.81 3.50 -10.26
N TRP A 110 26.77 3.49 -9.41
CA TRP A 110 25.82 4.61 -9.29
C TRP A 110 25.33 4.83 -7.86
N GLU A 111 24.96 6.06 -7.58
CA GLU A 111 24.31 6.48 -6.35
C GLU A 111 23.15 7.42 -6.70
N PHE A 112 21.98 7.18 -6.12
CA PHE A 112 20.78 7.98 -6.32
C PHE A 112 20.31 8.55 -4.98
N HIS A 113 20.13 9.86 -4.94
CA HIS A 113 19.74 10.59 -3.76
C HIS A 113 18.32 11.11 -3.86
N ALA A 114 17.55 10.97 -2.80
CA ALA A 114 16.24 11.59 -2.69
C ALA A 114 15.90 11.87 -1.22
N PRO A 115 15.20 12.98 -0.92
CA PRO A 115 14.70 13.25 0.41
C PRO A 115 13.74 12.16 0.89
N LEU A 116 13.75 11.88 2.20
CA LEU A 116 12.83 10.93 2.81
C LEU A 116 11.37 11.26 2.50
N GLY A 117 10.97 12.53 2.61
CA GLY A 117 9.60 12.96 2.31
C GLY A 117 9.17 12.63 0.88
N PHE A 118 10.07 12.75 -0.10
CA PHE A 118 9.82 12.35 -1.49
C PHE A 118 9.58 10.85 -1.61
N ARG A 119 10.38 10.02 -0.92
CA ARG A 119 10.22 8.57 -0.91
C ARG A 119 8.91 8.14 -0.24
N LEU A 120 8.53 8.79 0.86
CA LEU A 120 7.24 8.53 1.52
C LEU A 120 6.05 8.90 0.63
N ALA A 121 6.13 10.01 -0.10
CA ALA A 121 5.12 10.38 -1.11
C ALA A 121 5.04 9.31 -2.22
N GLN A 122 6.18 8.81 -2.70
CA GLN A 122 6.23 7.76 -3.70
C GLN A 122 5.51 6.48 -3.23
N VAL A 123 5.71 6.03 -1.99
CA VAL A 123 5.01 4.86 -1.44
C VAL A 123 3.49 5.02 -1.55
N ILE A 124 2.95 6.19 -1.15
CA ILE A 124 1.51 6.45 -1.19
C ILE A 124 0.98 6.48 -2.62
N HIS A 125 1.65 7.19 -3.53
CA HIS A 125 1.20 7.31 -4.93
C HIS A 125 1.30 5.98 -5.66
N HIS A 126 2.44 5.29 -5.56
CA HIS A 126 2.66 3.96 -6.10
C HIS A 126 1.60 2.95 -5.62
N GLY A 127 1.33 2.94 -4.31
CA GLY A 127 0.29 2.10 -3.74
C GLY A 127 -1.10 2.44 -4.28
N THR A 128 -1.43 3.72 -4.45
CA THR A 128 -2.71 4.17 -5.00
C THR A 128 -2.87 3.71 -6.45
N ASP A 129 -1.83 3.85 -7.28
CA ASP A 129 -1.84 3.44 -8.67
C ASP A 129 -2.10 1.93 -8.81
N HIS A 130 -1.36 1.11 -8.07
CA HIS A 130 -1.52 -0.35 -8.14
C HIS A 130 -2.82 -0.85 -7.54
N ARG A 131 -3.32 -0.25 -6.46
CA ARG A 131 -4.67 -0.57 -5.95
C ARG A 131 -5.76 -0.24 -6.98
N SER A 132 -5.65 0.89 -7.67
CA SER A 132 -6.56 1.26 -8.76
C SER A 132 -6.52 0.24 -9.90
N GLN A 133 -5.33 -0.24 -10.27
CA GLN A 133 -5.16 -1.28 -11.29
C GLN A 133 -5.80 -2.61 -10.88
N VAL A 134 -5.66 -3.03 -9.61
CA VAL A 134 -6.36 -4.22 -9.10
C VAL A 134 -7.88 -4.04 -9.17
N CYS A 135 -8.41 -2.86 -8.78
CA CYS A 135 -9.84 -2.56 -8.92
C CYS A 135 -10.32 -2.60 -10.39
N THR A 136 -9.49 -2.13 -11.33
CA THR A 136 -9.76 -2.22 -12.77
C THR A 136 -9.82 -3.68 -13.22
N ALA A 137 -8.88 -4.51 -12.78
CA ALA A 137 -8.88 -5.93 -13.11
C ALA A 137 -10.11 -6.66 -12.54
N LEU A 138 -10.48 -6.40 -11.29
CA LEU A 138 -11.72 -6.93 -10.69
C LEU A 138 -12.95 -6.53 -11.50
N THR A 139 -13.05 -5.26 -11.90
CA THR A 139 -14.15 -4.77 -12.73
C THR A 139 -14.20 -5.48 -14.08
N SER A 140 -13.04 -5.72 -14.72
CA SER A 140 -12.94 -6.44 -16.00
C SER A 140 -13.41 -7.88 -15.90
N LEU A 141 -13.32 -8.49 -14.71
CA LEU A 141 -13.86 -9.82 -14.41
C LEU A 141 -15.35 -9.80 -14.06
N GLY A 142 -16.02 -8.63 -14.14
CA GLY A 142 -17.43 -8.48 -13.77
C GLY A 142 -17.68 -8.45 -12.26
N LEU A 143 -16.64 -8.26 -11.47
CA LEU A 143 -16.72 -8.18 -10.01
C LEU A 143 -16.83 -6.73 -9.56
N LYS A 144 -17.51 -6.49 -8.42
CA LYS A 144 -17.54 -5.18 -7.79
C LYS A 144 -16.28 -5.02 -6.93
N PRO A 145 -15.39 -4.04 -7.22
CA PRO A 145 -14.27 -3.76 -6.34
C PRO A 145 -14.73 -3.28 -4.96
N PRO A 146 -13.93 -3.47 -3.91
CA PRO A 146 -14.22 -2.89 -2.60
C PRO A 146 -14.10 -1.36 -2.64
N GLU A 147 -14.86 -0.69 -1.80
CA GLU A 147 -14.71 0.74 -1.56
C GLU A 147 -13.47 0.92 -0.66
N ILE A 148 -12.45 1.56 -1.22
CA ILE A 148 -11.12 1.70 -0.60
C ILE A 148 -10.59 3.14 -0.65
N ASP A 149 -11.46 4.11 -0.87
CA ASP A 149 -11.07 5.51 -0.79
C ASP A 149 -10.88 5.97 0.67
N VAL A 150 -10.42 7.21 0.83
CA VAL A 150 -10.13 7.78 2.15
C VAL A 150 -11.40 7.98 2.99
N TRP A 151 -12.56 8.21 2.34
CA TRP A 151 -13.83 8.37 3.04
C TRP A 151 -14.32 7.03 3.60
N ALA A 152 -14.26 5.96 2.80
CA ALA A 152 -14.58 4.61 3.25
C ALA A 152 -13.67 4.16 4.42
N TYR A 153 -12.37 4.50 4.36
CA TYR A 153 -11.45 4.31 5.48
C TYR A 153 -11.89 5.09 6.71
N GLY A 154 -12.26 6.36 6.53
CA GLY A 154 -12.70 7.23 7.62
C GLY A 154 -13.94 6.69 8.34
N GLU A 155 -14.92 6.20 7.60
CA GLU A 155 -16.13 5.57 8.13
C GLU A 155 -15.81 4.26 8.86
N ALA A 156 -15.02 3.38 8.23
CA ALA A 156 -14.65 2.07 8.78
C ALA A 156 -13.86 2.17 10.10
N THR A 157 -13.12 3.26 10.29
CA THR A 157 -12.24 3.47 11.46
C THR A 157 -12.75 4.50 12.46
N GLY A 158 -13.93 5.10 12.21
CA GLY A 158 -14.49 6.15 13.07
C GLY A 158 -13.72 7.48 13.02
N ARG A 159 -12.93 7.72 11.94
CA ARG A 159 -12.24 9.00 11.69
C ARG A 159 -13.21 10.07 11.17
N THR A 160 -14.33 9.66 10.59
CA THR A 160 -15.43 10.54 10.15
C THR A 160 -16.67 10.30 11.01
N ARG A 161 -17.49 11.30 11.10
CA ARG A 161 -18.82 11.23 11.73
C ARG A 161 -19.78 12.17 11.04
N GLU A 162 -20.99 11.74 10.84
CA GLU A 162 -22.10 12.60 10.46
C GLU A 162 -22.77 13.17 11.72
N THR A 163 -23.08 14.45 11.71
CA THR A 163 -23.87 15.10 12.77
C THR A 163 -25.11 15.71 12.12
N GLN A 164 -26.28 15.51 12.74
CA GLN A 164 -27.48 16.22 12.30
C GLN A 164 -27.30 17.72 12.56
N GLU A 165 -27.81 18.55 11.63
CA GLU A 165 -27.85 19.98 11.86
C GLU A 165 -28.65 20.26 13.18
N PRO A 166 -28.17 21.17 14.04
CA PRO A 166 -28.98 21.58 15.19
C PRO A 166 -30.32 22.14 14.69
N PRO A 167 -31.42 21.85 15.35
CA PRO A 167 -32.70 22.41 14.97
C PRO A 167 -32.61 23.95 14.97
N ALA A 168 -33.14 24.57 13.89
CA ALA A 168 -33.15 26.00 13.70
C ALA A 168 -33.88 26.76 14.81
#